data_f936a441fbbcd0ee7590786554c2ac42
#
_entry.id   f936a441fbbcd0ee7590786554c2ac42
#
_cell.length_a   1.000
_cell.length_b   1.000
_cell.length_c   1.000
_cell.angle_alpha   90.00
_cell.angle_beta   90.00
_cell.angle_gamma   90.00
#
_symmetry.space_group_name_H-M   'P 1'
#
loop_
_entity.id
_entity.type
_entity.pdbx_description
1 polymer ?
#
loop_
_entity_poly.entity_id
_entity_poly.type
_entity_poly.pdbx_seq_one_letter_code
_entity_poly.pdbx_strand_id
1 'polypeptide(L)'
;MDNFADKVAVITGAGSGFGREFARLGTKLGMRLVLADVQQDALDETFAEVSAAGAQAIARRVDVAKGDEVDELARATLDAFGGVHLVFNNAGVGSSGGLVWENTERDWQWLLGVNLWGVIHGVRAFTPLMLEAAQRDAGYRGHIVNTASMAGLLNPPMMGPYNVSKHAVVSLTESLYQDLSLVTRQAACSVLCPYFVPTGIAHAQRNRPAELANDAPLTLSQRVSRALSEKAVSSGKIGAGQVAAMVFDAIREEQFYIYSHPNALGAVKTRAEDIVTARNPTDPFAERPRVREQIVGALRGEGALFYALRNAHTKDLCFRQQMSQRGA
;
A
#
# COMPACT_ATOMS: atom_id res chain seq x y z
N MET A 1 13.24 -16.62 8.98
CA MET A 1 14.12 -16.88 7.78
C MET A 1 15.43 -16.14 7.98
N ASP A 2 16.53 -16.84 8.26
CA ASP A 2 17.80 -16.19 8.64
C ASP A 2 18.69 -15.83 7.45
N ASN A 3 18.57 -16.59 6.34
CA ASN A 3 19.34 -16.34 5.13
C ASN A 3 18.43 -16.06 3.94
N PHE A 4 18.65 -14.92 3.28
CA PHE A 4 17.93 -14.48 2.09
C PHE A 4 18.67 -14.74 0.78
N ALA A 5 19.99 -15.07 0.83
CA ALA A 5 20.76 -15.33 -0.38
C ALA A 5 20.13 -16.45 -1.21
N ASP A 6 20.06 -16.26 -2.52
CA ASP A 6 19.43 -17.16 -3.51
C ASP A 6 17.91 -17.38 -3.33
N LYS A 7 17.27 -16.75 -2.36
CA LYS A 7 15.81 -16.82 -2.20
C LYS A 7 15.11 -15.96 -3.25
N VAL A 8 13.99 -16.46 -3.77
CA VAL A 8 13.19 -15.75 -4.77
C VAL A 8 12.16 -14.88 -4.08
N ALA A 9 12.18 -13.57 -4.38
CA ALA A 9 11.20 -12.60 -3.88
C ALA A 9 10.35 -12.05 -5.03
N VAL A 10 9.04 -12.12 -4.89
CA VAL A 10 8.05 -11.45 -5.76
C VAL A 10 7.61 -10.17 -5.08
N ILE A 11 7.70 -9.04 -5.80
CA ILE A 11 7.39 -7.72 -5.25
C ILE A 11 6.40 -7.02 -6.19
N THR A 12 5.17 -6.80 -5.73
CA THR A 12 4.19 -5.98 -6.45
C THR A 12 4.30 -4.51 -6.05
N GLY A 13 4.03 -3.58 -6.97
CA GLY A 13 4.27 -2.16 -6.76
C GLY A 13 5.78 -1.83 -6.67
N ALA A 14 6.60 -2.56 -7.43
CA ALA A 14 8.05 -2.48 -7.38
C ALA A 14 8.63 -1.20 -7.99
N GLY A 15 7.85 -0.46 -8.77
CA GLY A 15 8.30 0.76 -9.45
C GLY A 15 8.57 1.94 -8.52
N SER A 16 8.08 1.95 -7.28
CA SER A 16 8.24 3.09 -6.37
C SER A 16 8.11 2.71 -4.89
N GLY A 17 8.35 3.68 -4.00
CA GLY A 17 8.06 3.59 -2.56
C GLY A 17 8.68 2.36 -1.89
N PHE A 18 7.88 1.65 -1.10
CA PHE A 18 8.34 0.45 -0.39
C PHE A 18 8.78 -0.66 -1.34
N GLY A 19 8.05 -0.88 -2.45
CA GLY A 19 8.38 -1.94 -3.41
C GLY A 19 9.76 -1.78 -4.01
N ARG A 20 10.15 -0.55 -4.41
CA ARG A 20 11.50 -0.24 -4.88
C ARG A 20 12.54 -0.47 -3.78
N GLU A 21 12.25 -0.09 -2.54
CA GLU A 21 13.18 -0.31 -1.42
C GLU A 21 13.30 -1.79 -1.03
N PHE A 22 12.21 -2.57 -1.13
CA PHE A 22 12.30 -4.03 -0.98
C PHE A 22 13.19 -4.65 -2.05
N ALA A 23 13.09 -4.19 -3.30
CA ALA A 23 13.95 -4.66 -4.39
C ALA A 23 15.42 -4.30 -4.14
N ARG A 24 15.71 -3.07 -3.72
CA ARG A 24 17.06 -2.61 -3.35
C ARG A 24 17.68 -3.44 -2.22
N LEU A 25 16.90 -3.66 -1.17
CA LEU A 25 17.38 -4.43 -0.02
C LEU A 25 17.50 -5.92 -0.36
N GLY A 26 16.56 -6.49 -1.12
CA GLY A 26 16.64 -7.85 -1.63
C GLY A 26 17.89 -8.08 -2.48
N THR A 27 18.25 -7.11 -3.34
CA THR A 27 19.53 -7.13 -4.11
C THR A 27 20.74 -7.20 -3.17
N LYS A 28 20.81 -6.33 -2.16
CA LYS A 28 21.90 -6.34 -1.17
C LYS A 28 22.01 -7.64 -0.38
N LEU A 29 20.89 -8.33 -0.20
CA LEU A 29 20.80 -9.62 0.49
C LEU A 29 21.03 -10.82 -0.44
N GLY A 30 21.37 -10.59 -1.72
CA GLY A 30 21.66 -11.65 -2.69
C GLY A 30 20.42 -12.43 -3.17
N MET A 31 19.25 -11.83 -3.14
CA MET A 31 18.00 -12.45 -3.57
C MET A 31 17.85 -12.44 -5.09
N ARG A 32 17.06 -13.37 -5.61
CA ARG A 32 16.51 -13.36 -6.98
C ARG A 32 15.18 -12.63 -6.97
N LEU A 33 14.96 -11.68 -7.89
CA LEU A 33 13.85 -10.75 -7.82
C LEU A 33 12.87 -10.90 -8.98
N VAL A 34 11.59 -10.92 -8.65
CA VAL A 34 10.48 -10.78 -9.61
C VAL A 34 9.77 -9.48 -9.31
N LEU A 35 9.96 -8.49 -10.18
CA LEU A 35 9.43 -7.14 -10.02
C LEU A 35 8.16 -6.97 -10.83
N ALA A 36 7.10 -6.50 -10.21
CA ALA A 36 5.82 -6.23 -10.85
C ALA A 36 5.30 -4.84 -10.52
N ASP A 37 4.86 -4.09 -11.53
CA ASP A 37 4.21 -2.80 -11.37
C ASP A 37 3.28 -2.55 -12.56
N VAL A 38 2.26 -1.71 -12.39
CA VAL A 38 1.40 -1.27 -13.50
C VAL A 38 2.06 -0.18 -14.34
N GLN A 39 2.99 0.59 -13.76
CA GLN A 39 3.76 1.65 -14.43
C GLN A 39 5.04 1.08 -15.02
N GLN A 40 5.07 0.91 -16.34
CA GLN A 40 6.19 0.28 -17.05
C GLN A 40 7.50 1.05 -16.89
N ASP A 41 7.47 2.36 -17.07
CA ASP A 41 8.65 3.24 -16.95
C ASP A 41 9.29 3.20 -15.56
N ALA A 42 8.49 3.30 -14.50
CA ALA A 42 8.97 3.21 -13.13
C ALA A 42 9.48 1.80 -12.77
N LEU A 43 8.88 0.76 -13.36
CA LEU A 43 9.33 -0.62 -13.23
C LEU A 43 10.69 -0.82 -13.91
N ASP A 44 10.84 -0.29 -15.12
CA ASP A 44 12.08 -0.39 -15.92
C ASP A 44 13.24 0.32 -15.20
N GLU A 45 12.99 1.49 -14.57
CA GLU A 45 13.98 2.17 -13.74
C GLU A 45 14.46 1.29 -12.58
N THR A 46 13.51 0.68 -11.83
CA THR A 46 13.87 -0.20 -10.71
C THR A 46 14.61 -1.44 -11.18
N PHE A 47 14.15 -2.05 -12.28
CA PHE A 47 14.80 -3.22 -12.88
C PHE A 47 16.24 -2.92 -13.33
N ALA A 48 16.46 -1.80 -14.02
CA ALA A 48 17.79 -1.37 -14.43
C ALA A 48 18.70 -1.15 -13.22
N GLU A 49 18.20 -0.52 -12.16
CA GLU A 49 18.94 -0.26 -10.94
C GLU A 49 19.41 -1.56 -10.25
N VAL A 50 18.50 -2.52 -10.02
CA VAL A 50 18.85 -3.77 -9.33
C VAL A 50 19.71 -4.66 -10.19
N SER A 51 19.53 -4.66 -11.51
CA SER A 51 20.36 -5.41 -12.47
C SER A 51 21.78 -4.86 -12.51
N ALA A 52 21.94 -3.54 -12.54
CA ALA A 52 23.25 -2.90 -12.47
C ALA A 52 23.98 -3.18 -11.14
N ALA A 53 23.24 -3.40 -10.06
CA ALA A 53 23.76 -3.83 -8.75
C ALA A 53 24.03 -5.36 -8.67
N GLY A 54 23.84 -6.12 -9.76
CA GLY A 54 24.15 -7.53 -9.88
C GLY A 54 23.05 -8.51 -9.48
N ALA A 55 21.81 -8.05 -9.25
CA ALA A 55 20.70 -8.96 -8.94
C ALA A 55 20.27 -9.77 -10.18
N GLN A 56 19.98 -11.05 -9.98
CA GLN A 56 19.20 -11.83 -10.93
C GLN A 56 17.75 -11.41 -10.81
N ALA A 57 17.20 -10.76 -11.82
CA ALA A 57 15.86 -10.22 -11.76
C ALA A 57 15.09 -10.42 -13.07
N ILE A 58 13.77 -10.50 -12.96
CA ILE A 58 12.83 -10.32 -14.07
C ILE A 58 11.83 -9.22 -13.71
N ALA A 59 11.32 -8.53 -14.71
CA ALA A 59 10.29 -7.50 -14.56
C ALA A 59 9.06 -7.85 -15.41
N ARG A 60 7.87 -7.62 -14.89
CA ARG A 60 6.59 -7.82 -15.58
C ARG A 60 5.64 -6.68 -15.27
N ARG A 61 5.08 -6.06 -16.32
CA ARG A 61 3.96 -5.14 -16.13
C ARG A 61 2.74 -5.95 -15.68
N VAL A 62 2.17 -5.61 -14.54
CA VAL A 62 1.03 -6.32 -13.93
C VAL A 62 0.07 -5.32 -13.29
N ASP A 63 -1.19 -5.40 -13.65
CA ASP A 63 -2.29 -4.81 -12.90
C ASP A 63 -2.79 -5.83 -11.88
N VAL A 64 -2.45 -5.63 -10.60
CA VAL A 64 -2.82 -6.56 -9.53
C VAL A 64 -4.34 -6.67 -9.31
N ALA A 65 -5.13 -5.73 -9.82
CA ALA A 65 -6.59 -5.82 -9.79
C ALA A 65 -7.14 -6.95 -10.68
N LYS A 66 -6.30 -7.49 -11.58
CA LYS A 66 -6.64 -8.58 -12.51
C LYS A 66 -5.99 -9.89 -12.07
N GLY A 67 -6.82 -10.86 -11.70
CA GLY A 67 -6.35 -12.12 -11.15
C GLY A 67 -5.53 -12.96 -12.14
N ASP A 68 -5.88 -12.93 -13.42
CA ASP A 68 -5.18 -13.59 -14.51
C ASP A 68 -3.75 -13.05 -14.71
N GLU A 69 -3.55 -11.72 -14.62
CA GLU A 69 -2.21 -11.12 -14.69
C GLU A 69 -1.33 -11.54 -13.49
N VAL A 70 -1.92 -11.72 -12.29
CA VAL A 70 -1.19 -12.22 -11.11
C VAL A 70 -0.89 -13.72 -11.23
N ASP A 71 -1.81 -14.52 -11.80
CA ASP A 71 -1.56 -15.94 -12.09
C ASP A 71 -0.42 -16.11 -13.11
N GLU A 72 -0.35 -15.22 -14.11
CA GLU A 72 0.73 -15.20 -15.08
C GLU A 72 2.07 -14.79 -14.46
N LEU A 73 2.06 -13.84 -13.50
CA LEU A 73 3.24 -13.48 -12.72
C LEU A 73 3.76 -14.68 -11.91
N ALA A 74 2.87 -15.47 -11.31
CA ALA A 74 3.25 -16.66 -10.58
C ALA A 74 3.89 -17.73 -11.49
N ARG A 75 3.34 -17.97 -12.69
CA ARG A 75 3.94 -18.83 -13.71
C ARG A 75 5.33 -18.35 -14.12
N ALA A 76 5.45 -17.07 -14.48
CA ALA A 76 6.72 -16.46 -14.85
C ALA A 76 7.79 -16.56 -13.75
N THR A 77 7.37 -16.53 -12.48
CA THR A 77 8.25 -16.72 -11.32
C THR A 77 8.84 -18.13 -11.30
N LEU A 78 7.99 -19.15 -11.50
CA LEU A 78 8.41 -20.55 -11.53
C LEU A 78 9.31 -20.82 -12.75
N ASP A 79 8.95 -20.31 -13.92
CA ASP A 79 9.72 -20.49 -15.16
C ASP A 79 11.13 -19.89 -15.05
N ALA A 80 11.26 -18.72 -14.41
CA ALA A 80 12.54 -18.05 -14.28
C ALA A 80 13.43 -18.61 -13.17
N PHE A 81 12.84 -19.01 -12.04
CA PHE A 81 13.63 -19.31 -10.83
C PHE A 81 13.25 -20.64 -10.14
N GLY A 82 12.29 -21.37 -10.65
CA GLY A 82 11.89 -22.69 -10.16
C GLY A 82 11.13 -22.71 -8.83
N GLY A 83 10.86 -21.54 -8.23
CA GLY A 83 10.17 -21.47 -6.94
C GLY A 83 10.01 -20.04 -6.43
N VAL A 84 9.30 -19.88 -5.31
CA VAL A 84 9.08 -18.62 -4.62
C VAL A 84 9.32 -18.78 -3.13
N HIS A 85 9.93 -17.80 -2.48
CA HIS A 85 10.20 -17.81 -1.03
C HIS A 85 9.59 -16.61 -0.32
N LEU A 86 9.64 -15.42 -0.91
CA LEU A 86 9.02 -14.21 -0.37
C LEU A 86 8.02 -13.64 -1.36
N VAL A 87 6.89 -13.20 -0.84
CA VAL A 87 5.89 -12.45 -1.62
C VAL A 87 5.56 -11.17 -0.88
N PHE A 88 5.80 -10.03 -1.54
CA PHE A 88 5.39 -8.73 -1.06
C PHE A 88 4.15 -8.27 -1.85
N ASN A 89 2.96 -8.52 -1.32
CA ASN A 89 1.72 -7.95 -1.82
C ASN A 89 1.68 -6.48 -1.37
N ASN A 90 2.42 -5.64 -2.11
CA ASN A 90 2.70 -4.29 -1.71
C ASN A 90 2.04 -3.24 -2.62
N ALA A 91 1.68 -3.58 -3.85
CA ALA A 91 0.97 -2.66 -4.74
C ALA A 91 -0.26 -2.04 -4.02
N GLY A 92 -0.37 -0.72 -4.10
CA GLY A 92 -1.46 -0.02 -3.43
C GLY A 92 -1.61 1.43 -3.91
N VAL A 93 -2.82 1.93 -3.79
CA VAL A 93 -3.19 3.29 -4.19
C VAL A 93 -3.87 4.03 -3.04
N GLY A 94 -3.67 5.36 -2.98
CA GLY A 94 -4.42 6.24 -2.11
C GLY A 94 -5.78 6.57 -2.71
N SER A 95 -6.78 6.85 -1.86
CA SER A 95 -8.10 7.28 -2.31
C SER A 95 -8.12 8.76 -2.67
N SER A 96 -9.16 9.19 -3.40
CA SER A 96 -9.48 10.60 -3.58
C SER A 96 -9.84 11.29 -2.25
N GLY A 97 -10.14 10.50 -1.22
CA GLY A 97 -10.58 11.00 0.07
C GLY A 97 -12.02 11.52 0.04
N GLY A 98 -12.32 12.46 0.95
CA GLY A 98 -13.64 13.07 1.07
C GLY A 98 -14.60 12.30 1.97
N LEU A 99 -15.79 12.88 2.17
CA LEU A 99 -16.83 12.26 2.98
C LEU A 99 -17.25 10.92 2.36
N VAL A 100 -17.53 9.92 3.19
CA VAL A 100 -17.70 8.55 2.72
C VAL A 100 -18.80 8.39 1.65
N TRP A 101 -19.87 9.16 1.74
CA TRP A 101 -21.00 9.16 0.80
C TRP A 101 -20.75 9.95 -0.49
N GLU A 102 -19.63 10.67 -0.61
CA GLU A 102 -19.27 11.42 -1.82
C GLU A 102 -18.35 10.61 -2.76
N ASN A 103 -17.87 9.46 -2.30
CA ASN A 103 -17.05 8.58 -3.13
C ASN A 103 -17.96 7.82 -4.11
N THR A 104 -17.63 7.88 -5.39
CA THR A 104 -18.38 7.18 -6.45
C THR A 104 -18.13 5.67 -6.40
N GLU A 105 -19.00 4.90 -7.05
CA GLU A 105 -18.79 3.46 -7.22
C GLU A 105 -17.46 3.16 -7.90
N ARG A 106 -17.04 3.97 -8.90
CA ARG A 106 -15.74 3.86 -9.56
C ARG A 106 -14.56 4.08 -8.60
N ASP A 107 -14.70 4.97 -7.60
CA ASP A 107 -13.69 5.15 -6.56
C ASP A 107 -13.53 3.89 -5.71
N TRP A 108 -14.65 3.29 -5.31
CA TRP A 108 -14.66 2.03 -4.57
C TRP A 108 -14.09 0.87 -5.38
N GLN A 109 -14.52 0.70 -6.62
CA GLN A 109 -14.05 -0.36 -7.52
C GLN A 109 -12.55 -0.29 -7.73
N TRP A 110 -12.02 0.88 -8.09
CA TRP A 110 -10.59 1.05 -8.29
C TRP A 110 -9.78 0.75 -7.03
N LEU A 111 -10.18 1.33 -5.90
CA LEU A 111 -9.42 1.22 -4.67
C LEU A 111 -9.45 -0.19 -4.09
N LEU A 112 -10.62 -0.82 -4.05
CA LEU A 112 -10.75 -2.21 -3.61
C LEU A 112 -10.08 -3.17 -4.58
N GLY A 113 -10.17 -2.92 -5.89
CA GLY A 113 -9.49 -3.70 -6.92
C GLY A 113 -8.00 -3.80 -6.67
N VAL A 114 -7.34 -2.67 -6.44
CA VAL A 114 -5.88 -2.66 -6.21
C VAL A 114 -5.53 -3.09 -4.78
N ASN A 115 -6.10 -2.40 -3.76
CA ASN A 115 -5.64 -2.55 -2.38
C ASN A 115 -6.07 -3.85 -1.70
N LEU A 116 -7.21 -4.43 -2.10
CA LEU A 116 -7.75 -5.65 -1.51
C LEU A 116 -7.65 -6.84 -2.47
N TRP A 117 -8.25 -6.74 -3.65
CA TRP A 117 -8.21 -7.84 -4.62
C TRP A 117 -6.80 -8.16 -5.06
N GLY A 118 -5.92 -7.16 -5.22
CA GLY A 118 -4.52 -7.39 -5.51
C GLY A 118 -3.82 -8.25 -4.46
N VAL A 119 -4.12 -8.03 -3.17
CA VAL A 119 -3.60 -8.88 -2.08
C VAL A 119 -4.24 -10.27 -2.10
N ILE A 120 -5.56 -10.36 -2.32
CA ILE A 120 -6.27 -11.65 -2.45
C ILE A 120 -5.67 -12.48 -3.59
N HIS A 121 -5.44 -11.87 -4.76
CA HIS A 121 -4.85 -12.55 -5.92
C HIS A 121 -3.44 -13.06 -5.61
N GLY A 122 -2.61 -12.24 -4.95
CA GLY A 122 -1.26 -12.65 -4.55
C GLY A 122 -1.28 -13.82 -3.55
N VAL A 123 -2.11 -13.74 -2.51
CA VAL A 123 -2.29 -14.85 -1.55
C VAL A 123 -2.76 -16.10 -2.27
N ARG A 124 -3.77 -16.01 -3.12
CA ARG A 124 -4.35 -17.14 -3.86
C ARG A 124 -3.34 -17.79 -4.82
N ALA A 125 -2.56 -17.00 -5.54
CA ALA A 125 -1.63 -17.51 -6.55
C ALA A 125 -0.35 -18.11 -5.94
N PHE A 126 0.20 -17.49 -4.89
CA PHE A 126 1.51 -17.87 -4.38
C PHE A 126 1.47 -18.80 -3.16
N THR A 127 0.44 -18.78 -2.32
CA THR A 127 0.37 -19.66 -1.14
C THR A 127 0.43 -21.14 -1.52
N PRO A 128 -0.34 -21.65 -2.51
CA PRO A 128 -0.24 -23.05 -2.92
C PRO A 128 1.16 -23.46 -3.37
N LEU A 129 1.86 -22.60 -4.10
CA LEU A 129 3.23 -22.86 -4.57
C LEU A 129 4.22 -22.98 -3.40
N MET A 130 4.04 -22.15 -2.37
CA MET A 130 4.84 -22.22 -1.14
C MET A 130 4.55 -23.52 -0.36
N LEU A 131 3.29 -23.92 -0.27
CA LEU A 131 2.89 -25.17 0.40
C LEU A 131 3.44 -26.41 -0.34
N GLU A 132 3.40 -26.43 -1.68
CA GLU A 132 4.02 -27.48 -2.47
C GLU A 132 5.53 -27.55 -2.26
N ALA A 133 6.22 -26.40 -2.24
CA ALA A 133 7.65 -26.35 -1.98
C ALA A 133 7.99 -26.87 -0.57
N ALA A 134 7.18 -26.51 0.43
CA ALA A 134 7.32 -26.99 1.80
C ALA A 134 7.14 -28.51 1.93
N GLN A 135 6.24 -29.10 1.13
CA GLN A 135 6.06 -30.56 1.11
C GLN A 135 7.26 -31.30 0.48
N ARG A 136 7.95 -30.66 -0.48
CA ARG A 136 9.09 -31.26 -1.20
C ARG A 136 10.41 -31.10 -0.48
N ASP A 137 10.56 -30.04 0.32
CA ASP A 137 11.81 -29.69 1.02
C ASP A 137 11.54 -29.31 2.48
N ALA A 138 11.99 -30.15 3.41
CA ALA A 138 11.88 -29.88 4.84
C ALA A 138 12.65 -28.62 5.29
N GLY A 139 13.66 -28.21 4.53
CA GLY A 139 14.45 -26.99 4.75
C GLY A 139 13.79 -25.71 4.16
N TYR A 140 12.72 -25.86 3.38
CA TYR A 140 12.02 -24.72 2.78
C TYR A 140 11.52 -23.74 3.86
N ARG A 141 11.61 -22.44 3.55
CA ARG A 141 10.99 -21.37 4.34
C ARG A 141 10.38 -20.35 3.40
N GLY A 142 9.08 -20.11 3.56
CA GLY A 142 8.32 -19.12 2.81
C GLY A 142 7.78 -18.01 3.70
N HIS A 143 7.60 -16.80 3.16
CA HIS A 143 6.99 -15.70 3.88
C HIS A 143 6.19 -14.76 2.96
N ILE A 144 4.98 -14.40 3.36
CA ILE A 144 4.10 -13.46 2.66
C ILE A 144 3.98 -12.20 3.50
N VAL A 145 4.29 -11.04 2.92
CA VAL A 145 4.07 -9.73 3.53
C VAL A 145 2.96 -8.99 2.80
N ASN A 146 1.88 -8.71 3.50
CA ASN A 146 0.76 -7.92 2.97
C ASN A 146 0.85 -6.48 3.49
N THR A 147 0.90 -5.50 2.58
CA THR A 147 0.98 -4.09 2.93
C THR A 147 -0.41 -3.50 3.19
N ALA A 148 -0.77 -3.40 4.48
CA ALA A 148 -1.95 -2.69 4.95
C ALA A 148 -1.63 -1.19 5.18
N SER A 149 -1.95 -0.66 6.34
CA SER A 149 -1.71 0.69 6.82
C SER A 149 -2.14 0.81 8.28
N MET A 150 -1.72 1.84 8.99
CA MET A 150 -2.38 2.25 10.23
C MET A 150 -3.88 2.56 10.03
N ALA A 151 -4.29 2.95 8.81
CA ALA A 151 -5.70 3.06 8.41
C ALA A 151 -6.43 1.70 8.31
N GLY A 152 -5.74 0.57 8.46
CA GLY A 152 -6.31 -0.76 8.65
C GLY A 152 -6.60 -1.08 10.13
N LEU A 153 -6.16 -0.25 11.05
CA LEU A 153 -6.36 -0.38 12.49
C LEU A 153 -7.12 0.82 13.08
N LEU A 154 -7.18 1.93 12.33
CA LEU A 154 -7.84 3.19 12.68
C LEU A 154 -8.80 3.60 11.57
N ASN A 155 -9.77 4.47 11.92
CA ASN A 155 -10.74 4.99 10.95
C ASN A 155 -10.68 6.53 10.89
N PRO A 156 -9.58 7.14 10.36
CA PRO A 156 -9.54 8.58 10.20
C PRO A 156 -10.65 9.04 9.26
N PRO A 157 -11.31 10.19 9.57
CA PRO A 157 -12.39 10.72 8.74
C PRO A 157 -11.88 11.11 7.35
N MET A 158 -12.79 11.18 6.39
CA MET A 158 -12.55 11.53 4.98
C MET A 158 -11.63 10.55 4.22
N MET A 159 -11.48 9.31 4.71
CA MET A 159 -10.70 8.25 4.09
C MET A 159 -11.48 6.92 3.96
N GLY A 160 -12.82 6.97 3.90
CA GLY A 160 -13.70 5.80 3.99
C GLY A 160 -13.28 4.60 3.15
N PRO A 161 -13.20 4.69 1.80
CA PRO A 161 -12.80 3.55 0.96
C PRO A 161 -11.40 3.00 1.30
N TYR A 162 -10.45 3.88 1.61
CA TYR A 162 -9.09 3.48 1.99
C TYR A 162 -9.08 2.73 3.33
N ASN A 163 -9.79 3.25 4.35
CA ASN A 163 -9.91 2.58 5.64
C ASN A 163 -10.48 1.17 5.48
N VAL A 164 -11.58 1.03 4.74
CA VAL A 164 -12.22 -0.27 4.47
C VAL A 164 -11.25 -1.23 3.80
N SER A 165 -10.55 -0.80 2.73
CA SER A 165 -9.60 -1.64 2.02
C SER A 165 -8.48 -2.13 2.94
N LYS A 166 -7.93 -1.25 3.80
CA LYS A 166 -6.79 -1.60 4.66
C LYS A 166 -7.21 -2.42 5.89
N HIS A 167 -8.41 -2.24 6.44
CA HIS A 167 -8.99 -3.15 7.43
C HIS A 167 -9.19 -4.55 6.86
N ALA A 168 -9.70 -4.64 5.63
CA ALA A 168 -9.87 -5.92 4.95
C ALA A 168 -8.54 -6.65 4.74
N VAL A 169 -7.45 -5.93 4.39
CA VAL A 169 -6.10 -6.54 4.28
C VAL A 169 -5.59 -7.04 5.63
N VAL A 170 -5.81 -6.30 6.72
CA VAL A 170 -5.45 -6.78 8.07
C VAL A 170 -6.20 -8.07 8.38
N SER A 171 -7.52 -8.08 8.25
CA SER A 171 -8.37 -9.27 8.51
C SER A 171 -8.00 -10.46 7.62
N LEU A 172 -7.74 -10.24 6.33
CA LEU A 172 -7.28 -11.28 5.40
C LEU A 172 -5.96 -11.89 5.86
N THR A 173 -5.01 -11.03 6.33
CA THR A 173 -3.69 -11.53 6.74
C THR A 173 -3.75 -12.27 8.07
N GLU A 174 -4.60 -11.84 9.01
CA GLU A 174 -4.87 -12.56 10.25
C GLU A 174 -5.47 -13.93 9.97
N SER A 175 -6.45 -14.02 9.04
CA SER A 175 -7.02 -15.29 8.58
C SER A 175 -5.96 -16.19 7.94
N LEU A 176 -5.13 -15.64 7.05
CA LEU A 176 -4.03 -16.38 6.42
C LEU A 176 -3.05 -16.93 7.46
N TYR A 177 -2.72 -16.15 8.48
CA TYR A 177 -1.84 -16.60 9.57
C TYR A 177 -2.42 -17.82 10.31
N GLN A 178 -3.71 -17.75 10.66
CA GLN A 178 -4.38 -18.86 11.32
C GLN A 178 -4.43 -20.11 10.41
N ASP A 179 -4.81 -19.94 9.14
CA ASP A 179 -4.90 -21.04 8.18
C ASP A 179 -3.54 -21.69 7.93
N LEU A 180 -2.46 -20.91 7.75
CA LEU A 180 -1.11 -21.44 7.60
C LEU A 180 -0.69 -22.24 8.83
N SER A 181 -1.01 -21.77 10.03
CA SER A 181 -0.68 -22.45 11.28
C SER A 181 -1.29 -23.85 11.41
N LEU A 182 -2.41 -24.11 10.71
CA LEU A 182 -3.09 -25.42 10.69
C LEU A 182 -2.40 -26.42 9.76
N VAL A 183 -1.70 -25.94 8.72
CA VAL A 183 -1.22 -26.82 7.62
C VAL A 183 0.30 -26.88 7.49
N THR A 184 1.04 -25.88 7.98
CA THR A 184 2.50 -25.86 7.85
C THR A 184 3.16 -25.00 8.93
N ARG A 185 4.48 -25.28 9.17
CA ARG A 185 5.37 -24.38 9.95
C ARG A 185 6.49 -23.81 9.08
N GLN A 186 6.44 -24.05 7.77
CA GLN A 186 7.49 -23.67 6.84
C GLN A 186 7.12 -22.42 6.02
N ALA A 187 5.87 -21.98 6.10
CA ALA A 187 5.41 -20.73 5.52
C ALA A 187 4.72 -19.89 6.59
N ALA A 188 5.08 -18.60 6.64
CA ALA A 188 4.54 -17.63 7.56
C ALA A 188 4.02 -16.39 6.80
N CYS A 189 3.35 -15.49 7.51
CA CYS A 189 2.95 -14.20 6.94
C CYS A 189 3.03 -13.07 7.95
N SER A 190 3.15 -11.85 7.44
CA SER A 190 3.13 -10.62 8.22
C SER A 190 2.23 -9.57 7.57
N VAL A 191 1.68 -8.68 8.39
CA VAL A 191 0.96 -7.49 7.93
C VAL A 191 1.77 -6.24 8.23
N LEU A 192 2.14 -5.50 7.19
CA LEU A 192 2.81 -4.22 7.32
C LEU A 192 1.78 -3.11 7.47
N CYS A 193 1.80 -2.40 8.58
CA CYS A 193 0.90 -1.29 8.92
C CYS A 193 1.69 0.04 9.01
N PRO A 194 2.09 0.64 7.88
CA PRO A 194 2.81 1.91 7.92
C PRO A 194 1.87 3.07 8.29
N TYR A 195 2.44 4.07 8.95
CA TYR A 195 1.83 5.38 9.14
C TYR A 195 2.25 6.31 7.99
N PHE A 196 2.45 7.60 8.24
CA PHE A 196 2.87 8.54 7.21
C PHE A 196 4.36 8.36 6.88
N VAL A 197 4.63 7.84 5.69
CA VAL A 197 5.98 7.66 5.13
C VAL A 197 6.02 8.34 3.76
N PRO A 198 7.03 9.18 3.48
CA PRO A 198 7.16 9.84 2.19
C PRO A 198 7.33 8.82 1.05
N THR A 199 6.25 8.63 0.28
CA THR A 199 6.18 7.76 -0.89
C THR A 199 5.31 8.41 -1.96
N GLY A 200 5.23 7.82 -3.15
CA GLY A 200 4.38 8.29 -4.24
C GLY A 200 2.87 8.05 -4.06
N ILE A 201 2.42 7.54 -2.91
CA ILE A 201 1.02 7.16 -2.69
C ILE A 201 0.04 8.34 -2.79
N ALA A 202 0.47 9.55 -2.42
CA ALA A 202 -0.34 10.76 -2.55
C ALA A 202 -0.67 11.12 -4.01
N HIS A 203 0.12 10.61 -4.96
CA HIS A 203 -0.03 10.83 -6.40
C HIS A 203 -0.58 9.61 -7.14
N ALA A 204 -1.25 8.70 -6.44
CA ALA A 204 -1.73 7.43 -6.98
C ALA A 204 -2.73 7.58 -8.15
N GLN A 205 -3.39 8.74 -8.30
CA GLN A 205 -4.34 9.00 -9.39
C GLN A 205 -3.74 8.79 -10.80
N ARG A 206 -2.41 8.90 -10.96
CA ARG A 206 -1.73 8.57 -12.22
C ARG A 206 -1.90 7.10 -12.65
N ASN A 207 -2.20 6.22 -11.69
CA ASN A 207 -2.39 4.78 -11.89
C ASN A 207 -3.85 4.40 -12.12
N ARG A 208 -4.77 5.38 -12.08
CA ARG A 208 -6.19 5.11 -12.23
C ARG A 208 -6.53 4.81 -13.69
N PRO A 209 -7.13 3.63 -13.99
CA PRO A 209 -7.51 3.30 -15.34
C PRO A 209 -8.61 4.25 -15.86
N ALA A 210 -8.59 4.51 -17.16
CA ALA A 210 -9.50 5.50 -17.78
C ALA A 210 -10.97 5.14 -17.60
N GLU A 211 -11.32 3.86 -17.66
CA GLU A 211 -12.67 3.34 -17.47
C GLU A 211 -13.22 3.56 -16.06
N LEU A 212 -12.35 3.72 -15.07
CA LEU A 212 -12.72 4.04 -13.70
C LEU A 212 -12.54 5.52 -13.36
N ALA A 213 -12.17 6.36 -14.33
CA ALA A 213 -12.05 7.81 -14.10
C ALA A 213 -13.41 8.43 -13.73
N ASN A 214 -13.41 9.41 -12.86
CA ASN A 214 -14.61 10.20 -12.54
C ASN A 214 -14.76 11.34 -13.54
N ASP A 215 -15.97 11.55 -14.01
CA ASP A 215 -16.31 12.64 -14.95
C ASP A 215 -16.47 13.99 -14.21
N ALA A 216 -16.87 13.95 -12.93
CA ALA A 216 -17.11 15.11 -12.13
C ALA A 216 -15.81 15.62 -11.45
N PRO A 217 -15.64 16.94 -11.25
CA PRO A 217 -14.54 17.48 -10.48
C PRO A 217 -14.60 17.03 -9.01
N LEU A 218 -13.45 17.08 -8.33
CA LEU A 218 -13.36 16.77 -6.90
C LEU A 218 -14.28 17.67 -6.07
N THR A 219 -15.02 17.07 -5.13
CA THR A 219 -15.81 17.79 -4.14
C THR A 219 -14.91 18.62 -3.22
N LEU A 220 -15.50 19.51 -2.43
CA LEU A 220 -14.74 20.29 -1.45
C LEU A 220 -14.06 19.37 -0.42
N SER A 221 -14.78 18.37 0.09
CA SER A 221 -14.21 17.43 1.08
C SER A 221 -13.06 16.60 0.50
N GLN A 222 -13.17 16.19 -0.77
CA GLN A 222 -12.08 15.48 -1.46
C GLN A 222 -10.83 16.35 -1.62
N ARG A 223 -10.99 17.62 -1.96
CA ARG A 223 -9.85 18.58 -2.03
C ARG A 223 -9.21 18.80 -0.67
N VAL A 224 -10.02 18.95 0.39
CA VAL A 224 -9.53 19.09 1.77
C VAL A 224 -8.76 17.83 2.19
N SER A 225 -9.34 16.66 1.98
CA SER A 225 -8.73 15.37 2.33
C SER A 225 -7.40 15.16 1.59
N ARG A 226 -7.37 15.45 0.29
CA ARG A 226 -6.15 15.33 -0.53
C ARG A 226 -5.03 16.22 0.00
N ALA A 227 -5.30 17.50 0.26
CA ALA A 227 -4.29 18.43 0.78
C ALA A 227 -3.75 18.02 2.16
N LEU A 228 -4.62 17.50 3.04
CA LEU A 228 -4.22 17.00 4.35
C LEU A 228 -3.36 15.74 4.22
N SER A 229 -3.72 14.83 3.33
CA SER A 229 -2.99 13.59 3.08
C SER A 229 -1.62 13.86 2.47
N GLU A 230 -1.52 14.73 1.46
CA GLU A 230 -0.26 15.15 0.84
C GLU A 230 0.68 15.77 1.88
N LYS A 231 0.16 16.67 2.71
CA LYS A 231 0.93 17.29 3.80
C LYS A 231 1.40 16.25 4.83
N ALA A 232 0.53 15.33 5.23
CA ALA A 232 0.86 14.31 6.22
C ALA A 232 1.93 13.34 5.69
N VAL A 233 1.78 12.85 4.45
CA VAL A 233 2.74 11.95 3.81
C VAL A 233 4.09 12.63 3.61
N SER A 234 4.12 13.86 3.08
CA SER A 234 5.37 14.59 2.83
C SER A 234 6.11 14.98 4.11
N SER A 235 5.41 15.09 5.25
CA SER A 235 6.01 15.41 6.55
C SER A 235 6.51 14.20 7.33
N GLY A 236 6.37 12.99 6.79
CA GLY A 236 6.85 11.76 7.41
C GLY A 236 8.38 11.80 7.64
N LYS A 237 8.82 11.35 8.82
CA LYS A 237 10.23 11.39 9.23
C LYS A 237 10.96 10.07 8.95
N ILE A 238 10.24 8.99 8.78
CA ILE A 238 10.77 7.65 8.49
C ILE A 238 10.73 7.46 6.97
N GLY A 239 11.89 7.15 6.36
CA GLY A 239 11.98 6.89 4.93
C GLY A 239 11.54 5.46 4.56
N ALA A 240 11.19 5.26 3.28
CA ALA A 240 10.77 3.95 2.78
C ALA A 240 11.85 2.86 2.96
N GLY A 241 13.14 3.22 2.83
CA GLY A 241 14.25 2.28 3.07
C GLY A 241 14.34 1.80 4.53
N GLN A 242 14.03 2.67 5.50
CA GLN A 242 13.98 2.27 6.91
C GLN A 242 12.82 1.29 7.17
N VAL A 243 11.67 1.53 6.54
CA VAL A 243 10.53 0.59 6.61
C VAL A 243 10.88 -0.74 5.96
N ALA A 244 11.58 -0.74 4.83
CA ALA A 244 12.07 -1.97 4.20
C ALA A 244 12.97 -2.78 5.15
N ALA A 245 13.91 -2.13 5.84
CA ALA A 245 14.75 -2.80 6.83
C ALA A 245 13.91 -3.43 7.95
N MET A 246 12.95 -2.68 8.53
CA MET A 246 12.04 -3.22 9.56
C MET A 246 11.27 -4.45 9.08
N VAL A 247 10.84 -4.47 7.81
CA VAL A 247 10.13 -5.61 7.24
C VAL A 247 11.02 -6.84 7.14
N PHE A 248 12.25 -6.69 6.66
CA PHE A 248 13.17 -7.83 6.57
C PHE A 248 13.60 -8.35 7.95
N ASP A 249 13.74 -7.46 8.95
CA ASP A 249 13.98 -7.88 10.33
C ASP A 249 12.77 -8.64 10.91
N ALA A 250 11.56 -8.15 10.68
CA ALA A 250 10.34 -8.84 11.08
C ALA A 250 10.17 -10.22 10.41
N ILE A 251 10.59 -10.38 9.14
CA ILE A 251 10.61 -11.69 8.47
C ILE A 251 11.60 -12.66 9.17
N ARG A 252 12.78 -12.18 9.60
CA ARG A 252 13.74 -13.01 10.38
C ARG A 252 13.14 -13.48 11.70
N GLU A 253 12.45 -12.58 12.39
CA GLU A 253 11.85 -12.81 13.71
C GLU A 253 10.46 -13.47 13.64
N GLU A 254 9.94 -13.73 12.43
CA GLU A 254 8.58 -14.23 12.18
C GLU A 254 7.50 -13.38 12.87
N GLN A 255 7.75 -12.05 12.96
CA GLN A 255 6.83 -11.09 13.58
C GLN A 255 5.63 -10.85 12.66
N PHE A 256 4.41 -11.00 13.18
CA PHE A 256 3.19 -10.87 12.39
C PHE A 256 2.83 -9.40 12.10
N TYR A 257 2.68 -8.55 13.14
CA TYR A 257 2.37 -7.13 12.94
C TYR A 257 3.64 -6.30 12.82
N ILE A 258 3.81 -5.58 11.70
CA ILE A 258 4.96 -4.71 11.44
C ILE A 258 4.49 -3.26 11.46
N TYR A 259 4.97 -2.48 12.42
CA TYR A 259 4.62 -1.07 12.58
C TYR A 259 5.80 -0.16 12.27
N SER A 260 5.63 0.78 11.31
CA SER A 260 6.64 1.80 11.07
C SER A 260 6.71 2.85 12.19
N HIS A 261 5.64 3.03 12.95
CA HIS A 261 5.52 4.03 14.01
C HIS A 261 4.87 3.43 15.26
N PRO A 262 5.59 2.67 16.10
CA PRO A 262 5.03 2.02 17.29
C PRO A 262 4.37 3.00 18.26
N ASN A 263 4.84 4.24 18.31
CA ASN A 263 4.27 5.29 19.17
C ASN A 263 2.84 5.72 18.77
N ALA A 264 2.37 5.36 17.57
CA ALA A 264 1.00 5.65 17.12
C ALA A 264 -0.04 4.61 17.61
N LEU A 265 0.37 3.54 18.28
CA LEU A 265 -0.51 2.45 18.72
C LEU A 265 -1.48 2.86 19.87
N GLY A 266 -1.24 3.97 20.55
CA GLY A 266 -2.16 4.49 21.57
C GLY A 266 -3.59 4.67 21.05
N ALA A 267 -3.74 5.23 19.84
CA ALA A 267 -5.04 5.39 19.21
C ALA A 267 -5.71 4.05 18.83
N VAL A 268 -4.92 3.02 18.47
CA VAL A 268 -5.42 1.66 18.22
C VAL A 268 -5.97 1.05 19.50
N LYS A 269 -5.26 1.22 20.63
CA LYS A 269 -5.73 0.79 21.95
C LYS A 269 -7.05 1.46 22.32
N THR A 270 -7.15 2.78 22.19
CA THR A 270 -8.39 3.53 22.43
C THR A 270 -9.56 3.00 21.62
N ARG A 271 -9.34 2.77 20.29
CA ARG A 271 -10.37 2.17 19.43
C ARG A 271 -10.79 0.77 19.90
N ALA A 272 -9.85 -0.07 20.29
CA ALA A 272 -10.16 -1.40 20.83
C ALA A 272 -10.97 -1.31 22.13
N GLU A 273 -10.64 -0.38 23.02
CA GLU A 273 -11.39 -0.13 24.25
C GLU A 273 -12.82 0.37 23.94
N ASP A 274 -12.99 1.26 22.95
CA ASP A 274 -14.33 1.72 22.53
C ASP A 274 -15.20 0.54 22.09
N ILE A 275 -14.63 -0.39 21.30
CA ILE A 275 -15.34 -1.59 20.83
C ILE A 275 -15.73 -2.50 21.99
N VAL A 276 -14.77 -2.85 22.83
CA VAL A 276 -14.96 -3.81 23.95
C VAL A 276 -15.96 -3.28 24.98
N THR A 277 -15.96 -1.96 25.20
CA THR A 277 -16.85 -1.31 26.18
C THR A 277 -18.14 -0.75 25.56
N ALA A 278 -18.38 -1.02 24.25
CA ALA A 278 -19.53 -0.53 23.50
C ALA A 278 -19.72 1.00 23.57
N ARG A 279 -18.61 1.76 23.61
CA ARG A 279 -18.62 3.22 23.55
C ARG A 279 -18.74 3.71 22.10
N ASN A 280 -19.22 4.94 21.92
CA ASN A 280 -19.10 5.62 20.63
C ASN A 280 -17.62 5.80 20.24
N PRO A 281 -17.27 5.77 18.94
CA PRO A 281 -15.91 5.99 18.50
C PRO A 281 -15.33 7.31 19.02
N THR A 282 -14.18 7.24 19.67
CA THR A 282 -13.46 8.41 20.17
C THR A 282 -13.08 9.34 19.03
N ASP A 283 -13.27 10.64 19.19
CA ASP A 283 -12.87 11.66 18.20
C ASP A 283 -11.34 11.60 17.99
N PRO A 284 -10.86 11.32 16.77
CA PRO A 284 -9.43 11.25 16.47
C PRO A 284 -8.70 12.59 16.63
N PHE A 285 -9.43 13.68 16.79
CA PHE A 285 -8.91 15.04 17.01
C PHE A 285 -9.05 15.53 18.46
N ALA A 286 -9.48 14.68 19.40
CA ALA A 286 -9.71 15.07 20.80
C ALA A 286 -8.50 15.82 21.38
N GLU A 287 -7.27 15.34 21.11
CA GLU A 287 -6.03 15.98 21.57
C GLU A 287 -5.58 17.17 20.65
N ARG A 288 -6.25 17.39 19.54
CA ARG A 288 -5.92 18.41 18.53
C ARG A 288 -7.16 19.16 18.05
N PRO A 289 -7.93 19.82 18.93
CA PRO A 289 -9.22 20.43 18.60
C PRO A 289 -9.09 21.50 17.49
N ARG A 290 -7.99 22.25 17.44
CA ARG A 290 -7.72 23.23 16.37
C ARG A 290 -7.67 22.60 14.98
N VAL A 291 -7.18 21.37 14.85
CA VAL A 291 -7.18 20.67 13.55
C VAL A 291 -8.60 20.34 13.13
N ARG A 292 -9.44 19.89 14.08
CA ARG A 292 -10.86 19.64 13.82
C ARG A 292 -11.60 20.91 13.38
N GLU A 293 -11.39 22.03 14.08
CA GLU A 293 -11.98 23.33 13.75
C GLU A 293 -11.58 23.79 12.34
N GLN A 294 -10.31 23.64 11.97
CA GLN A 294 -9.83 23.97 10.62
C GLN A 294 -10.50 23.12 9.54
N ILE A 295 -10.67 21.82 9.78
CA ILE A 295 -11.34 20.92 8.84
C ILE A 295 -12.82 21.28 8.73
N VAL A 296 -13.52 21.49 9.84
CA VAL A 296 -14.94 21.87 9.85
C VAL A 296 -15.15 23.21 9.15
N GLY A 297 -14.32 24.20 9.43
CA GLY A 297 -14.36 25.49 8.74
C GLY A 297 -14.15 25.35 7.22
N ALA A 298 -13.13 24.55 6.81
CA ALA A 298 -12.88 24.32 5.40
C ALA A 298 -14.06 23.63 4.69
N LEU A 299 -14.69 22.64 5.34
CA LEU A 299 -15.88 21.96 4.80
C LEU A 299 -17.12 22.84 4.72
N ARG A 300 -17.18 23.93 5.51
CA ARG A 300 -18.22 24.96 5.43
C ARG A 300 -17.92 26.07 4.41
N GLY A 301 -16.77 26.00 3.75
CA GLY A 301 -16.33 27.06 2.85
C GLY A 301 -15.70 28.25 3.56
N GLU A 302 -15.18 28.07 4.76
CA GLU A 302 -14.66 29.11 5.64
C GLU A 302 -13.21 28.82 6.06
N GLY A 303 -12.53 29.85 6.57
CA GLY A 303 -11.23 29.73 7.21
C GLY A 303 -10.04 29.62 6.27
N ALA A 304 -8.83 29.71 6.84
CA ALA A 304 -7.57 29.81 6.10
C ALA A 304 -7.31 28.61 5.16
N LEU A 305 -7.66 27.41 5.59
CA LEU A 305 -7.48 26.19 4.77
C LEU A 305 -8.35 26.22 3.50
N PHE A 306 -9.62 26.67 3.62
CA PHE A 306 -10.51 26.82 2.46
C PHE A 306 -9.95 27.84 1.47
N TYR A 307 -9.53 29.02 1.93
CA TYR A 307 -8.98 30.07 1.07
C TYR A 307 -7.66 29.64 0.40
N ALA A 308 -6.80 28.89 1.10
CA ALA A 308 -5.59 28.34 0.52
C ALA A 308 -5.89 27.36 -0.63
N LEU A 309 -6.85 26.44 -0.44
CA LEU A 309 -7.29 25.48 -1.47
C LEU A 309 -7.97 26.17 -2.65
N ARG A 310 -8.77 27.21 -2.42
CA ARG A 310 -9.41 28.00 -3.47
C ARG A 310 -8.37 28.71 -4.35
N ASN A 311 -7.37 29.32 -3.73
CA ASN A 311 -6.31 30.05 -4.45
C ASN A 311 -5.39 29.10 -5.24
N ALA A 312 -5.09 27.91 -4.72
CA ALA A 312 -4.35 26.87 -5.45
C ALA A 312 -5.11 26.40 -6.70
N HIS A 313 -6.41 26.16 -6.58
CA HIS A 313 -7.26 25.74 -7.70
C HIS A 313 -7.36 26.80 -8.81
N THR A 314 -7.42 28.08 -8.44
CA THR A 314 -7.46 29.17 -9.40
C THR A 314 -6.15 29.28 -10.19
N LYS A 315 -5.01 29.06 -9.54
CA LYS A 315 -3.69 29.03 -10.20
C LYS A 315 -3.55 27.87 -11.18
N ASP A 316 -4.02 26.67 -10.80
CA ASP A 316 -4.01 25.48 -11.67
C ASP A 316 -4.89 25.68 -12.92
N LEU A 317 -6.06 26.30 -12.78
CA LEU A 317 -6.94 26.61 -13.92
C LEU A 317 -6.31 27.63 -14.87
N CYS A 318 -5.71 28.70 -14.34
CA CYS A 318 -4.98 29.71 -15.14
C CYS A 318 -3.80 29.08 -15.88
N PHE A 319 -3.04 28.19 -15.23
CA PHE A 319 -1.90 27.50 -15.85
C PHE A 319 -2.35 26.56 -16.99
N ARG A 320 -3.42 25.78 -16.77
CA ARG A 320 -3.98 24.89 -17.82
C ARG A 320 -4.53 25.68 -19.02
N GLN A 321 -5.18 26.82 -18.80
CA GLN A 321 -5.63 27.69 -19.88
C GLN A 321 -4.47 28.29 -20.67
N GLN A 322 -3.39 28.70 -20.00
CA GLN A 322 -2.19 29.21 -20.68
C GLN A 322 -1.47 28.14 -21.50
N MET A 323 -1.43 26.89 -21.02
CA MET A 323 -0.83 25.79 -21.76
C MET A 323 -1.68 25.35 -22.95
N SER A 324 -3.01 25.38 -22.82
CA SER A 324 -3.95 25.13 -23.94
C SER A 324 -3.85 26.19 -25.05
N GLN A 325 -3.53 27.45 -24.70
CA GLN A 325 -3.36 28.54 -25.68
C GLN A 325 -1.97 28.56 -26.33
N ARG A 326 -0.98 27.87 -25.78
CA ARG A 326 0.39 27.77 -26.34
C ARG A 326 0.61 26.53 -27.21
N GLY A 327 -0.35 25.61 -27.23
CA GLY A 327 -0.32 24.38 -28.02
C GLY A 327 -1.28 24.38 -29.23
N ALA A 328 -1.84 25.53 -29.61
CA ALA A 328 -2.68 25.71 -30.79
C ALA A 328 -1.90 26.44 -31.90
#